data_704b54b14655d704bb8fdc4823953442
#
_entry.id   704b54b14655d704bb8fdc4823953442
#
_cell.length_a   1.000
_cell.length_b   1.000
_cell.length_c   1.000
_cell.angle_alpha   90.00
_cell.angle_beta   90.00
_cell.angle_gamma   90.00
#
_symmetry.space_group_name_H-M   'P 1'
#
loop_
_entity.id
_entity.type
_entity.pdbx_description
1 polymer ?
#
loop_
_entity_poly.entity_id
_entity_poly.type
_entity_poly.pdbx_seq_one_letter_code
_entity_poly.pdbx_strand_id
1 'polypeptide(L)'
;MNTMRPCGFVLLCALLMGGLCHTGVAEAACTVEFSPGGKPGPLMKHLSPDCTKAEREANAVPAASVMQALTQGRAVDLVGVVLQGDLIFDQLPVRKSQIPKGLTPEQQAALSALNDEEQRIVAGNVTIRDSVVEGALRHRSAKGTLEFEGTVDFHGTRFKDGVDLSRSVFQRVVTIDSALFEREAYFVQGHFAQGLRCADTKFGPHTRFHRSVFRGPVDCQGSLFDGMAEFLEVVCDAPVSFERARFGLGTGFSGAQFKKLANFSDAIFSREAFFAFVVFSGEARFADAQFLQAADFSNADFKRGDDLAKVRFDQKPLTNGTKGIAQEGAGKGGQSTFQQYAITLGILLVAAFLVAYAVKLK
;
A
#
# COMPACT_ATOMS: atom_id res chain seq x y z
N MET A 1 96.14 3.75 -20.01
CA MET A 1 97.00 4.10 -18.87
C MET A 1 96.07 4.43 -17.71
N ASN A 2 96.07 3.50 -16.76
CA ASN A 2 96.20 3.64 -15.30
C ASN A 2 95.28 4.70 -14.63
N THR A 3 94.57 4.50 -13.58
CA THR A 3 94.80 3.63 -12.38
C THR A 3 93.57 3.59 -11.50
N MET A 4 93.27 2.46 -11.00
CA MET A 4 93.02 2.03 -9.62
C MET A 4 92.29 2.94 -8.56
N ARG A 5 91.16 2.43 -8.15
CA ARG A 5 90.58 2.06 -6.78
C ARG A 5 90.97 2.97 -5.55
N PRO A 6 90.20 3.00 -4.47
CA PRO A 6 89.52 1.86 -3.80
C PRO A 6 88.19 2.15 -3.09
N CYS A 7 87.59 1.02 -2.66
CA CYS A 7 86.59 0.67 -1.64
C CYS A 7 86.31 1.67 -0.51
N GLY A 8 85.04 1.80 -0.17
CA GLY A 8 84.54 2.23 1.14
C GLY A 8 83.20 1.58 1.43
N PHE A 9 83.21 0.56 2.25
CA PHE A 9 81.99 -0.09 2.86
C PHE A 9 81.43 0.87 3.87
N VAL A 10 80.16 1.23 3.68
CA VAL A 10 79.34 1.81 4.79
C VAL A 10 78.03 1.06 4.84
N LEU A 11 77.90 0.29 5.91
CA LEU A 11 76.70 -0.41 6.32
C LEU A 11 75.67 0.63 6.79
N LEU A 12 74.52 0.72 6.16
CA LEU A 12 73.42 1.52 6.64
C LEU A 12 72.17 0.67 6.84
N CYS A 13 71.76 0.57 8.08
CA CYS A 13 70.56 -0.10 8.55
C CYS A 13 69.32 0.49 7.85
N ALA A 14 68.63 -0.37 7.05
CA ALA A 14 67.31 -0.06 6.55
C ALA A 14 66.27 -0.29 7.70
N LEU A 15 65.82 0.79 8.28
CA LEU A 15 64.59 0.82 9.12
C LEU A 15 63.40 0.66 8.18
N LEU A 16 62.77 -0.54 8.24
CA LEU A 16 61.48 -0.82 7.66
C LEU A 16 60.42 -0.03 8.44
N MET A 17 60.09 1.17 7.98
CA MET A 17 58.84 1.86 8.31
C MET A 17 57.77 1.27 7.40
N GLY A 18 57.03 0.28 7.94
CA GLY A 18 55.80 -0.19 7.34
C GLY A 18 54.75 0.89 7.42
N GLY A 19 54.67 1.73 6.42
CA GLY A 19 53.52 2.62 6.21
C GLY A 19 52.30 1.76 5.88
N LEU A 20 51.44 1.52 6.87
CA LEU A 20 50.05 1.11 6.62
C LEU A 20 49.39 2.19 5.80
N CYS A 21 49.35 2.02 4.47
CA CYS A 21 48.37 2.71 3.64
C CYS A 21 46.98 2.25 4.08
N HIS A 22 46.40 2.99 5.00
CA HIS A 22 44.97 2.97 5.16
C HIS A 22 44.40 3.58 3.87
N THR A 23 44.00 2.74 2.93
CA THR A 23 43.06 3.14 1.90
C THR A 23 41.75 3.44 2.62
N GLY A 24 41.64 4.64 3.13
CA GLY A 24 40.36 5.17 3.58
C GLY A 24 39.47 5.15 2.34
N VAL A 25 38.52 4.25 2.31
CA VAL A 25 37.39 4.39 1.40
C VAL A 25 36.79 5.73 1.78
N ALA A 26 36.87 6.71 0.88
CA ALA A 26 36.22 7.99 1.09
C ALA A 26 34.74 7.70 1.26
N GLU A 27 34.23 7.82 2.47
CA GLU A 27 32.82 7.69 2.79
C GLU A 27 32.12 8.79 1.97
N ALA A 28 31.17 8.38 1.13
CA ALA A 28 30.48 9.33 0.25
C ALA A 28 29.76 10.35 1.15
N ALA A 29 29.99 11.63 0.89
CA ALA A 29 29.44 12.69 1.71
C ALA A 29 27.92 12.83 1.44
N CYS A 30 27.15 13.07 2.51
CA CYS A 30 25.73 13.40 2.39
C CYS A 30 25.52 14.64 1.51
N THR A 31 24.74 14.52 0.46
CA THR A 31 24.33 15.63 -0.40
C THR A 31 22.86 15.97 -0.20
N VAL A 32 22.53 17.26 -0.20
CA VAL A 32 21.17 17.77 -0.02
C VAL A 32 20.83 18.71 -1.17
N GLU A 33 19.84 18.33 -1.96
CA GLU A 33 19.27 19.18 -3.01
C GLU A 33 17.90 19.69 -2.56
N PHE A 34 17.59 20.94 -2.79
CA PHE A 34 16.30 21.53 -2.47
C PHE A 34 15.94 22.64 -3.45
N SER A 35 14.62 22.85 -3.64
CA SER A 35 14.16 23.98 -4.43
C SER A 35 14.39 25.29 -3.66
N PRO A 36 15.04 26.30 -4.29
CA PRO A 36 15.22 27.59 -3.67
C PRO A 36 13.86 28.26 -3.40
N GLY A 37 13.66 28.81 -2.21
CA GLY A 37 12.44 29.49 -1.83
C GLY A 37 12.10 30.65 -2.78
N GLY A 38 10.81 30.88 -3.00
CA GLY A 38 10.29 32.06 -3.74
C GLY A 38 10.02 31.84 -5.24
N LYS A 39 10.26 30.66 -5.83
CA LYS A 39 9.87 30.35 -7.20
C LYS A 39 8.61 29.47 -7.24
N PRO A 40 7.69 29.67 -8.20
CA PRO A 40 6.61 28.72 -8.45
C PRO A 40 7.22 27.42 -8.97
N GLY A 41 7.18 26.35 -8.16
CA GLY A 41 7.75 25.05 -8.47
C GLY A 41 7.38 24.03 -7.38
N PRO A 42 7.75 22.76 -7.52
CA PRO A 42 7.49 21.75 -6.51
C PRO A 42 8.18 22.11 -5.18
N LEU A 43 7.61 21.66 -4.07
CA LEU A 43 8.34 21.55 -2.83
C LEU A 43 9.29 20.36 -3.00
N MET A 44 10.57 20.62 -3.24
CA MET A 44 11.57 19.59 -3.51
C MET A 44 12.64 19.57 -2.42
N LYS A 45 12.95 18.38 -1.91
CA LYS A 45 14.12 18.13 -1.07
C LYS A 45 14.56 16.68 -1.23
N HIS A 46 15.80 16.50 -1.73
CA HIS A 46 16.41 15.19 -1.94
C HIS A 46 17.67 15.06 -1.10
N LEU A 47 17.77 13.98 -0.35
CA LEU A 47 18.96 13.59 0.40
C LEU A 47 19.54 12.33 -0.22
N SER A 48 20.86 12.30 -0.38
CA SER A 48 21.55 11.12 -0.91
C SER A 48 21.41 9.91 0.03
N PRO A 49 21.53 8.68 -0.48
CA PRO A 49 21.49 7.45 0.34
C PRO A 49 22.56 7.45 1.44
N ASP A 50 23.68 8.11 1.22
CA ASP A 50 24.84 8.15 2.13
C ASP A 50 24.62 9.03 3.36
N CYS A 51 23.53 9.80 3.39
CA CYS A 51 23.16 10.62 4.56
C CYS A 51 22.88 9.75 5.78
N THR A 52 23.57 10.05 6.87
CA THR A 52 23.35 9.43 8.17
C THR A 52 21.97 9.78 8.73
N LYS A 53 21.52 9.01 9.72
CA LYS A 53 20.26 9.30 10.42
C LYS A 53 20.24 10.72 10.99
N ALA A 54 21.34 11.16 11.64
CA ALA A 54 21.43 12.50 12.22
C ALA A 54 21.33 13.62 11.17
N GLU A 55 21.97 13.43 10.00
CA GLU A 55 21.88 14.38 8.89
C GLU A 55 20.46 14.44 8.30
N ARG A 56 19.77 13.30 8.19
CA ARG A 56 18.35 13.26 7.76
C ARG A 56 17.45 13.96 8.75
N GLU A 57 17.65 13.77 10.06
CA GLU A 57 16.90 14.45 11.13
C GLU A 57 17.17 15.96 11.13
N ALA A 58 18.44 16.39 10.96
CA ALA A 58 18.79 17.79 10.83
C ALA A 58 18.20 18.47 9.58
N ASN A 59 17.91 17.68 8.55
CA ASN A 59 17.29 18.11 7.31
C ASN A 59 15.82 17.74 7.20
N ALA A 60 15.15 17.42 8.29
CA ALA A 60 13.75 17.04 8.30
C ALA A 60 12.85 18.09 7.63
N VAL A 61 11.75 17.62 7.05
CA VAL A 61 10.73 18.45 6.41
C VAL A 61 9.50 18.51 7.33
N PRO A 62 9.05 19.68 7.76
CA PRO A 62 7.80 19.77 8.51
C PRO A 62 6.59 19.43 7.63
N ALA A 63 5.64 18.65 8.13
CA ALA A 63 4.38 18.35 7.46
C ALA A 63 3.59 19.63 7.09
N ALA A 64 3.69 20.68 7.90
CA ALA A 64 3.08 21.98 7.61
C ALA A 64 3.57 22.58 6.27
N SER A 65 4.87 22.39 5.92
CA SER A 65 5.43 22.86 4.65
C SER A 65 4.85 22.08 3.47
N VAL A 66 4.64 20.77 3.64
CA VAL A 66 3.97 19.91 2.64
C VAL A 66 2.53 20.35 2.47
N MET A 67 1.79 20.50 3.57
CA MET A 67 0.38 20.95 3.53
C MET A 67 0.22 22.33 2.87
N GLN A 68 1.15 23.23 3.14
CA GLN A 68 1.18 24.55 2.49
C GLN A 68 1.40 24.42 0.97
N ALA A 69 2.33 23.59 0.52
CA ALA A 69 2.58 23.35 -0.89
C ALA A 69 1.33 22.76 -1.58
N LEU A 70 0.71 21.75 -0.97
CA LEU A 70 -0.51 21.13 -1.49
C LEU A 70 -1.69 22.11 -1.56
N THR A 71 -1.88 22.95 -0.54
CA THR A 71 -2.89 24.01 -0.53
C THR A 71 -2.70 25.02 -1.67
N GLN A 72 -1.44 25.26 -2.07
CA GLN A 72 -1.08 26.11 -3.20
C GLN A 72 -1.16 25.38 -4.55
N GLY A 73 -1.60 24.13 -4.59
CA GLY A 73 -1.66 23.32 -5.82
C GLY A 73 -0.28 22.89 -6.34
N ARG A 74 0.79 23.02 -5.52
CA ARG A 74 2.15 22.67 -5.90
C ARG A 74 2.38 21.18 -5.73
N ALA A 75 3.23 20.62 -6.58
CA ALA A 75 3.73 19.27 -6.39
C ALA A 75 4.69 19.19 -5.18
N VAL A 76 4.78 18.00 -4.62
CA VAL A 76 5.70 17.64 -3.54
C VAL A 76 6.63 16.56 -4.07
N ASP A 77 7.94 16.75 -3.91
CA ASP A 77 8.99 15.85 -4.38
C ASP A 77 10.08 15.69 -3.33
N LEU A 78 9.91 14.71 -2.47
CA LEU A 78 10.76 14.44 -1.31
C LEU A 78 11.41 13.07 -1.45
N VAL A 79 12.73 13.00 -1.33
CA VAL A 79 13.50 11.75 -1.41
C VAL A 79 14.50 11.66 -0.25
N GLY A 80 14.50 10.54 0.45
CA GLY A 80 15.46 10.27 1.51
C GLY A 80 15.32 11.13 2.77
N VAL A 81 14.20 11.81 2.95
CA VAL A 81 13.96 12.75 4.06
C VAL A 81 13.29 12.11 5.26
N VAL A 82 13.30 12.85 6.38
CA VAL A 82 12.38 12.63 7.51
C VAL A 82 11.28 13.67 7.42
N LEU A 83 10.02 13.23 7.31
CA LEU A 83 8.83 14.08 7.36
C LEU A 83 8.28 14.09 8.79
N GLN A 84 8.26 15.26 9.43
CA GLN A 84 7.85 15.42 10.82
C GLN A 84 6.47 16.05 10.94
N GLY A 85 5.61 15.42 11.74
CA GLY A 85 4.24 15.84 12.00
C GLY A 85 3.22 15.20 11.06
N ASP A 86 1.94 15.46 11.32
CA ASP A 86 0.82 14.85 10.64
C ASP A 86 0.48 15.57 9.33
N LEU A 87 0.16 14.81 8.28
CA LEU A 87 -0.46 15.29 7.05
C LEU A 87 -1.98 15.14 7.16
N ILE A 88 -2.66 16.21 7.52
CA ILE A 88 -4.12 16.25 7.72
C ILE A 88 -4.78 16.85 6.47
N PHE A 89 -5.17 16.00 5.53
CA PHE A 89 -5.77 16.43 4.26
C PHE A 89 -7.14 17.09 4.43
N ASP A 90 -7.81 16.87 5.57
CA ASP A 90 -9.05 17.57 5.92
C ASP A 90 -8.87 19.09 6.07
N GLN A 91 -7.62 19.57 6.24
CA GLN A 91 -7.29 21.00 6.27
C GLN A 91 -7.16 21.63 4.89
N LEU A 92 -7.13 20.84 3.81
CA LEU A 92 -7.14 21.39 2.46
C LEU A 92 -8.47 22.13 2.19
N PRO A 93 -8.45 23.19 1.38
CA PRO A 93 -9.65 23.94 1.07
C PRO A 93 -10.67 23.05 0.33
N VAL A 94 -11.93 23.19 0.71
CA VAL A 94 -13.05 22.51 0.05
C VAL A 94 -13.30 23.16 -1.30
N ARG A 95 -13.32 22.35 -2.35
CA ARG A 95 -13.77 22.77 -3.68
C ARG A 95 -15.29 22.82 -3.67
N LYS A 96 -15.86 24.01 -3.83
CA LYS A 96 -17.29 24.14 -4.06
C LYS A 96 -17.59 23.71 -5.48
N SER A 97 -18.49 22.74 -5.64
CA SER A 97 -19.00 22.36 -6.96
C SER A 97 -19.64 23.57 -7.62
N GLN A 98 -19.20 23.91 -8.82
CA GLN A 98 -19.83 24.98 -9.59
C GLN A 98 -21.13 24.44 -10.16
N ILE A 99 -22.25 24.91 -9.65
CA ILE A 99 -23.56 24.62 -10.22
C ILE A 99 -23.62 25.28 -11.62
N PRO A 100 -23.86 24.50 -12.70
CA PRO A 100 -23.96 25.07 -14.05
C PRO A 100 -24.97 26.20 -14.10
N LYS A 101 -24.63 27.30 -14.79
CA LYS A 101 -25.54 28.40 -15.03
C LYS A 101 -26.67 27.97 -15.97
N GLY A 102 -27.90 28.38 -15.70
CA GLY A 102 -29.04 28.10 -16.57
C GLY A 102 -29.95 26.95 -16.15
N LEU A 103 -29.71 26.35 -14.97
CA LEU A 103 -30.61 25.36 -14.39
C LEU A 103 -31.80 26.00 -13.70
N THR A 104 -32.97 25.32 -13.70
CA THR A 104 -34.14 25.75 -12.91
C THR A 104 -33.85 25.66 -11.41
N PRO A 105 -34.57 26.40 -10.55
CA PRO A 105 -34.38 26.32 -9.09
C PRO A 105 -34.53 24.91 -8.53
N GLU A 106 -35.40 24.07 -9.08
CA GLU A 106 -35.60 22.67 -8.70
C GLU A 106 -34.40 21.81 -9.09
N GLN A 107 -33.85 22.02 -10.30
CA GLN A 107 -32.62 21.31 -10.74
C GLN A 107 -31.41 21.76 -9.93
N GLN A 108 -31.31 23.03 -9.57
CA GLN A 108 -30.26 23.55 -8.69
C GLN A 108 -30.37 22.95 -7.29
N ALA A 109 -31.57 22.85 -6.71
CA ALA A 109 -31.79 22.24 -5.41
C ALA A 109 -31.47 20.74 -5.42
N ALA A 110 -31.90 20.01 -6.47
CA ALA A 110 -31.56 18.59 -6.63
C ALA A 110 -30.05 18.36 -6.78
N LEU A 111 -29.38 19.20 -7.59
CA LEU A 111 -27.94 19.13 -7.77
C LEU A 111 -27.17 19.50 -6.49
N SER A 112 -27.66 20.49 -5.74
CA SER A 112 -27.10 20.88 -4.44
C SER A 112 -27.22 19.76 -3.43
N ALA A 113 -28.35 19.06 -3.40
CA ALA A 113 -28.55 17.91 -2.51
C ALA A 113 -27.63 16.70 -2.84
N LEU A 114 -27.30 16.52 -4.14
CA LEU A 114 -26.34 15.50 -4.60
C LEU A 114 -24.89 15.93 -4.39
N ASN A 115 -24.59 17.24 -4.34
CA ASN A 115 -23.26 17.81 -4.21
C ASN A 115 -22.92 18.24 -2.77
N ASP A 116 -23.62 17.74 -1.78
CA ASP A 116 -23.34 18.04 -0.36
C ASP A 116 -22.07 17.34 0.16
N GLU A 117 -21.33 16.64 -0.73
CA GLU A 117 -20.04 16.06 -0.41
C GLU A 117 -18.93 17.11 -0.57
N GLU A 118 -18.22 17.33 0.51
CA GLU A 118 -17.01 18.16 0.51
C GLU A 118 -15.92 17.48 -0.33
N GLN A 119 -15.48 18.13 -1.41
CA GLN A 119 -14.37 17.65 -2.23
C GLN A 119 -13.11 18.46 -1.93
N ARG A 120 -12.02 17.77 -1.63
CA ARG A 120 -10.68 18.34 -1.48
C ARG A 120 -9.77 17.82 -2.58
N ILE A 121 -8.90 18.68 -3.11
CA ILE A 121 -8.07 18.34 -4.27
C ILE A 121 -6.61 18.54 -3.96
N VAL A 122 -5.82 17.51 -4.27
CA VAL A 122 -4.38 17.53 -4.40
C VAL A 122 -4.04 17.55 -5.89
N ALA A 123 -3.80 18.75 -6.44
CA ALA A 123 -3.62 18.95 -7.89
C ALA A 123 -2.24 18.48 -8.39
N GLY A 124 -1.19 18.65 -7.58
CA GLY A 124 0.17 18.27 -7.95
C GLY A 124 0.50 16.83 -7.64
N ASN A 125 1.60 16.34 -8.23
CA ASN A 125 2.16 15.04 -7.85
C ASN A 125 2.60 15.06 -6.38
N VAL A 126 2.45 13.93 -5.70
CA VAL A 126 2.96 13.71 -4.34
C VAL A 126 3.96 12.57 -4.38
N THR A 127 5.23 12.92 -4.36
CA THR A 127 6.35 11.99 -4.32
C THR A 127 7.02 12.10 -2.96
N ILE A 128 7.03 11.02 -2.19
CA ILE A 128 7.77 10.88 -0.92
C ILE A 128 8.41 9.50 -0.98
N ARG A 129 9.67 9.43 -1.41
CA ARG A 129 10.36 8.17 -1.69
C ARG A 129 11.52 7.95 -0.74
N ASP A 130 11.79 6.67 -0.43
CA ASP A 130 12.95 6.26 0.38
C ASP A 130 13.08 7.07 1.68
N SER A 131 11.95 7.49 2.22
CA SER A 131 11.81 8.47 3.29
C SER A 131 11.19 7.87 4.55
N VAL A 132 11.24 8.61 5.65
CA VAL A 132 10.55 8.24 6.88
C VAL A 132 9.47 9.27 7.17
N VAL A 133 8.22 8.84 7.26
CA VAL A 133 7.09 9.66 7.67
C VAL A 133 6.78 9.34 9.13
N GLU A 134 6.99 10.31 10.03
CA GLU A 134 6.86 10.10 11.48
C GLU A 134 5.43 10.25 11.96
N GLY A 135 4.69 11.19 11.40
CA GLY A 135 3.29 11.44 11.75
C GLY A 135 2.31 10.70 10.83
N ALA A 136 1.03 10.82 11.15
CA ALA A 136 -0.03 10.16 10.42
C ALA A 136 -0.38 10.89 9.10
N LEU A 137 -0.81 10.13 8.10
CA LEU A 137 -1.52 10.63 6.91
C LEU A 137 -3.01 10.41 7.12
N ARG A 138 -3.82 11.49 7.13
CA ARG A 138 -5.24 11.34 7.47
C ARG A 138 -6.16 12.15 6.56
N HIS A 139 -7.19 11.44 6.06
CA HIS A 139 -8.39 12.02 5.48
C HIS A 139 -9.60 11.37 6.15
N ARG A 140 -10.19 12.02 7.15
CA ARG A 140 -11.27 11.46 7.98
C ARG A 140 -12.60 12.18 7.83
N SER A 141 -12.77 13.07 6.85
CA SER A 141 -14.05 13.73 6.65
C SER A 141 -15.14 12.69 6.38
N ALA A 142 -16.13 12.62 7.27
CA ALA A 142 -17.24 11.68 7.15
C ALA A 142 -18.13 11.94 5.91
N LYS A 143 -18.07 13.17 5.38
CA LYS A 143 -18.87 13.62 4.23
C LYS A 143 -18.05 13.99 3.01
N GLY A 144 -16.71 13.86 3.08
CA GLY A 144 -15.83 14.37 2.05
C GLY A 144 -15.12 13.30 1.25
N THR A 145 -14.69 13.67 0.07
CA THR A 145 -13.75 12.93 -0.78
C THR A 145 -12.45 13.71 -0.92
N LEU A 146 -11.34 12.99 -1.00
CA LEU A 146 -10.02 13.55 -1.30
C LEU A 146 -9.61 13.07 -2.69
N GLU A 147 -9.39 14.00 -3.63
CA GLU A 147 -8.99 13.65 -4.99
C GLU A 147 -7.52 14.01 -5.22
N PHE A 148 -6.75 13.03 -5.65
CA PHE A 148 -5.38 13.20 -6.16
C PHE A 148 -5.42 13.23 -7.68
N GLU A 149 -5.21 14.41 -8.28
CA GLU A 149 -5.16 14.57 -9.74
C GLU A 149 -3.81 14.12 -10.32
N GLY A 150 -2.73 14.28 -9.55
CA GLY A 150 -1.38 13.84 -9.87
C GLY A 150 -1.08 12.40 -9.44
N THR A 151 0.14 11.96 -9.72
CA THR A 151 0.67 10.67 -9.23
C THR A 151 0.91 10.73 -7.72
N VAL A 152 0.72 9.59 -7.05
CA VAL A 152 1.11 9.38 -5.66
C VAL A 152 2.20 8.31 -5.63
N ASP A 153 3.39 8.68 -5.18
CA ASP A 153 4.55 7.78 -5.14
C ASP A 153 5.20 7.79 -3.76
N PHE A 154 5.05 6.67 -3.05
CA PHE A 154 5.59 6.41 -1.72
C PHE A 154 6.58 5.23 -1.74
N HIS A 155 7.19 4.96 -2.90
CA HIS A 155 8.16 3.87 -3.02
C HIS A 155 9.21 3.90 -1.90
N GLY A 156 9.49 2.75 -1.29
CA GLY A 156 10.53 2.59 -0.25
C GLY A 156 10.29 3.39 1.04
N THR A 157 9.14 4.04 1.19
CA THR A 157 8.86 4.92 2.33
C THR A 157 8.36 4.15 3.55
N ARG A 158 8.88 4.52 4.72
CA ARG A 158 8.50 3.98 6.02
C ARG A 158 7.51 4.91 6.72
N PHE A 159 6.30 4.45 6.95
CA PHE A 159 5.27 5.14 7.72
C PHE A 159 5.27 4.62 9.15
N LYS A 160 5.64 5.47 10.12
CA LYS A 160 5.69 5.10 11.54
C LYS A 160 4.33 5.18 12.24
N ASP A 161 3.42 6.00 11.72
CA ASP A 161 2.06 6.15 12.23
C ASP A 161 1.03 5.74 11.16
N GLY A 162 -0.26 5.76 11.51
CA GLY A 162 -1.35 5.29 10.66
C GLY A 162 -1.52 6.10 9.37
N VAL A 163 -1.84 5.39 8.31
CA VAL A 163 -2.24 5.97 7.03
C VAL A 163 -3.72 5.68 6.81
N ASP A 164 -4.53 6.73 6.75
CA ASP A 164 -5.95 6.65 6.45
C ASP A 164 -6.28 7.59 5.29
N LEU A 165 -6.31 7.02 4.09
CA LEU A 165 -6.70 7.67 2.85
C LEU A 165 -8.02 7.10 2.34
N SER A 166 -8.90 6.75 3.26
CA SER A 166 -10.25 6.27 2.93
C SER A 166 -11.04 7.35 2.16
N ARG A 167 -11.93 6.90 1.26
CA ARG A 167 -12.73 7.76 0.38
C ARG A 167 -11.90 8.69 -0.51
N SER A 168 -10.68 8.24 -0.86
CA SER A 168 -9.82 8.97 -1.79
C SER A 168 -10.00 8.49 -3.22
N VAL A 169 -9.92 9.43 -4.16
CA VAL A 169 -9.94 9.19 -5.60
C VAL A 169 -8.55 9.47 -6.14
N PHE A 170 -7.91 8.44 -6.69
CA PHE A 170 -6.59 8.56 -7.30
C PHE A 170 -6.74 8.51 -8.82
N GLN A 171 -6.56 9.65 -9.49
CA GLN A 171 -6.71 9.77 -10.94
C GLN A 171 -5.53 9.17 -11.71
N ARG A 172 -4.38 9.03 -11.07
CA ARG A 172 -3.17 8.43 -11.63
C ARG A 172 -2.76 7.19 -10.83
N VAL A 173 -1.70 6.52 -11.30
CA VAL A 173 -1.17 5.36 -10.60
C VAL A 173 -0.71 5.75 -9.20
N VAL A 174 -1.02 4.89 -8.23
CA VAL A 174 -0.47 4.95 -6.87
C VAL A 174 0.64 3.92 -6.77
N THR A 175 1.81 4.34 -6.32
CA THR A 175 2.97 3.47 -6.08
C THR A 175 3.33 3.49 -4.60
N ILE A 176 3.31 2.31 -4.00
CA ILE A 176 3.77 2.07 -2.63
C ILE A 176 4.73 0.86 -2.60
N ASP A 177 5.35 0.55 -3.74
CA ASP A 177 6.29 -0.58 -3.85
C ASP A 177 7.37 -0.46 -2.76
N SER A 178 7.72 -1.57 -2.11
CA SER A 178 8.73 -1.65 -1.05
C SER A 178 8.47 -0.75 0.17
N ALA A 179 7.29 -0.15 0.30
CA ALA A 179 6.95 0.66 1.47
C ALA A 179 6.75 -0.20 2.73
N LEU A 180 6.94 0.43 3.89
CA LEU A 180 6.69 -0.17 5.20
C LEU A 180 5.66 0.64 5.98
N PHE A 181 4.50 0.05 6.24
CA PHE A 181 3.49 0.59 7.13
C PHE A 181 3.62 -0.08 8.50
N GLU A 182 4.08 0.65 9.52
CA GLU A 182 4.23 0.10 10.89
C GLU A 182 2.92 0.06 11.66
N ARG A 183 1.93 0.82 11.21
CA ARG A 183 0.59 0.93 11.79
C ARG A 183 -0.47 0.59 10.73
N GLU A 184 -1.70 0.96 11.00
CA GLU A 184 -2.82 0.71 10.11
C GLU A 184 -2.67 1.43 8.77
N ALA A 185 -3.07 0.77 7.68
CA ALA A 185 -3.13 1.31 6.34
C ALA A 185 -4.56 1.17 5.78
N TYR A 186 -5.31 2.27 5.73
CA TYR A 186 -6.71 2.28 5.32
C TYR A 186 -6.92 3.04 4.02
N PHE A 187 -7.55 2.36 3.07
CA PHE A 187 -7.95 2.86 1.75
C PHE A 187 -9.42 2.51 1.47
N VAL A 188 -10.24 2.51 2.51
CA VAL A 188 -11.66 2.10 2.45
C VAL A 188 -12.42 3.00 1.47
N GLN A 189 -13.22 2.40 0.57
CA GLN A 189 -13.96 3.12 -0.47
C GLN A 189 -13.04 3.97 -1.38
N GLY A 190 -11.78 3.56 -1.54
CA GLY A 190 -10.83 4.19 -2.44
C GLY A 190 -11.14 3.91 -3.91
N HIS A 191 -10.92 4.88 -4.79
CA HIS A 191 -11.06 4.72 -6.24
C HIS A 191 -9.71 4.91 -6.93
N PHE A 192 -9.20 3.84 -7.53
CA PHE A 192 -7.88 3.82 -8.19
C PHE A 192 -8.08 3.77 -9.71
N ALA A 193 -8.08 4.95 -10.37
CA ALA A 193 -8.40 5.04 -11.79
C ALA A 193 -7.35 4.36 -12.70
N GLN A 194 -6.06 4.43 -12.36
CA GLN A 194 -4.98 3.84 -13.14
C GLN A 194 -4.25 2.69 -12.41
N GLY A 195 -4.77 2.25 -11.25
CA GLY A 195 -4.28 1.09 -10.51
C GLY A 195 -3.37 1.42 -9.32
N LEU A 196 -2.88 0.34 -8.71
CA LEU A 196 -2.07 0.36 -7.49
C LEU A 196 -0.87 -0.56 -7.66
N ARG A 197 0.31 -0.06 -7.35
CA ARG A 197 1.55 -0.83 -7.22
C ARG A 197 1.92 -0.92 -5.75
N CYS A 198 1.99 -2.13 -5.25
CA CYS A 198 2.37 -2.44 -3.86
C CYS A 198 3.29 -3.68 -3.79
N ALA A 199 4.13 -3.89 -4.82
CA ALA A 199 5.07 -5.01 -4.82
C ALA A 199 6.06 -4.91 -3.65
N ASP A 200 6.34 -6.06 -3.01
CA ASP A 200 7.26 -6.17 -1.87
C ASP A 200 6.95 -5.24 -0.69
N THR A 201 5.72 -4.70 -0.63
CA THR A 201 5.26 -3.82 0.45
C THR A 201 5.01 -4.60 1.73
N LYS A 202 5.38 -4.03 2.88
CA LYS A 202 5.07 -4.58 4.20
C LYS A 202 3.96 -3.77 4.86
N PHE A 203 2.83 -4.42 5.08
CA PHE A 203 1.69 -3.86 5.80
C PHE A 203 1.68 -4.40 7.22
N GLY A 204 1.53 -3.49 8.19
CA GLY A 204 1.50 -3.79 9.61
C GLY A 204 0.19 -4.42 10.10
N PRO A 205 -0.30 -4.03 11.29
CA PRO A 205 -1.29 -4.81 12.01
C PRO A 205 -2.66 -4.89 11.36
N HIS A 206 -3.02 -3.90 10.51
CA HIS A 206 -4.32 -3.88 9.87
C HIS A 206 -4.32 -3.11 8.55
N THR A 207 -4.75 -3.76 7.50
CA THR A 207 -4.83 -3.18 6.15
C THR A 207 -6.26 -3.32 5.62
N ARG A 208 -6.83 -2.22 5.12
CA ARG A 208 -8.21 -2.20 4.62
C ARG A 208 -8.33 -1.56 3.26
N PHE A 209 -8.92 -2.32 2.34
CA PHE A 209 -9.37 -1.86 1.02
C PHE A 209 -10.88 -2.08 0.81
N HIS A 210 -11.63 -2.21 1.88
CA HIS A 210 -13.07 -2.51 1.85
C HIS A 210 -13.83 -1.58 0.89
N ARG A 211 -14.62 -2.15 -0.03
CA ARG A 211 -15.41 -1.45 -1.07
C ARG A 211 -14.62 -0.55 -2.01
N SER A 212 -13.33 -0.78 -2.14
CA SER A 212 -12.52 0.00 -3.09
C SER A 212 -12.70 -0.50 -4.51
N VAL A 213 -12.51 0.41 -5.47
CA VAL A 213 -12.64 0.14 -6.89
C VAL A 213 -11.30 0.37 -7.58
N PHE A 214 -10.79 -0.66 -8.23
CA PHE A 214 -9.56 -0.63 -9.01
C PHE A 214 -9.89 -0.74 -10.50
N ARG A 215 -9.76 0.37 -11.24
CA ARG A 215 -9.98 0.37 -12.69
C ARG A 215 -8.72 -0.02 -13.47
N GLY A 216 -7.56 0.32 -12.95
CA GLY A 216 -6.26 -0.11 -13.46
C GLY A 216 -5.73 -1.35 -12.73
N PRO A 217 -4.58 -1.89 -13.19
CA PRO A 217 -3.96 -3.08 -12.61
C PRO A 217 -3.60 -2.89 -11.13
N VAL A 218 -3.68 -3.98 -10.36
CA VAL A 218 -3.17 -4.06 -8.98
C VAL A 218 -2.02 -5.04 -8.96
N ASP A 219 -0.86 -4.58 -8.51
CA ASP A 219 0.34 -5.42 -8.36
C ASP A 219 0.84 -5.36 -6.92
N CYS A 220 0.58 -6.43 -6.16
CA CYS A 220 1.03 -6.64 -4.79
C CYS A 220 1.87 -7.94 -4.69
N GLN A 221 2.66 -8.25 -5.72
CA GLN A 221 3.54 -9.41 -5.70
C GLN A 221 4.54 -9.32 -4.53
N GLY A 222 4.79 -10.44 -3.86
CA GLY A 222 5.76 -10.52 -2.78
C GLY A 222 5.41 -9.74 -1.51
N SER A 223 4.26 -9.06 -1.47
CA SER A 223 3.85 -8.25 -0.31
C SER A 223 3.61 -9.09 0.94
N LEU A 224 3.93 -8.51 2.08
CA LEU A 224 3.65 -9.07 3.40
C LEU A 224 2.53 -8.28 4.08
N PHE A 225 1.40 -8.93 4.33
CA PHE A 225 0.32 -8.45 5.19
C PHE A 225 0.49 -9.12 6.56
N ASP A 226 1.24 -8.47 7.46
CA ASP A 226 1.63 -9.06 8.75
C ASP A 226 0.43 -9.21 9.70
N GLY A 227 -0.53 -8.29 9.59
CA GLY A 227 -1.79 -8.29 10.33
C GLY A 227 -3.00 -8.74 9.52
N MET A 228 -4.18 -8.26 9.92
CA MET A 228 -5.43 -8.51 9.19
C MET A 228 -5.44 -7.75 7.86
N ALA A 229 -5.84 -8.43 6.78
CA ALA A 229 -5.96 -7.86 5.46
C ALA A 229 -7.40 -7.98 4.93
N GLU A 230 -8.07 -6.86 4.73
CA GLU A 230 -9.48 -6.80 4.34
C GLU A 230 -9.65 -6.20 2.94
N PHE A 231 -9.99 -7.05 1.97
CA PHE A 231 -10.35 -6.72 0.59
C PHE A 231 -11.84 -7.01 0.33
N LEU A 232 -12.68 -6.79 1.35
CA LEU A 232 -14.10 -7.12 1.28
C LEU A 232 -14.82 -6.24 0.25
N GLU A 233 -15.66 -6.85 -0.57
CA GLU A 233 -16.48 -6.15 -1.57
C GLU A 233 -15.68 -5.25 -2.54
N VAL A 234 -14.38 -5.53 -2.76
CA VAL A 234 -13.59 -4.78 -3.75
C VAL A 234 -14.04 -5.12 -5.17
N VAL A 235 -13.94 -4.15 -6.08
CA VAL A 235 -14.20 -4.36 -7.50
C VAL A 235 -12.92 -4.09 -8.29
N CYS A 236 -12.41 -5.12 -8.98
CA CYS A 236 -11.21 -5.04 -9.80
C CYS A 236 -11.58 -5.19 -11.27
N ASP A 237 -11.54 -4.08 -12.03
CA ASP A 237 -11.86 -4.04 -13.45
C ASP A 237 -10.69 -4.52 -14.34
N ALA A 238 -9.47 -4.53 -13.80
CA ALA A 238 -8.21 -4.90 -14.45
C ALA A 238 -7.55 -6.09 -13.74
N PRO A 239 -6.45 -6.64 -14.27
CA PRO A 239 -5.72 -7.74 -13.63
C PRO A 239 -5.21 -7.38 -12.23
N VAL A 240 -5.22 -8.38 -11.34
CA VAL A 240 -4.73 -8.26 -9.96
C VAL A 240 -3.71 -9.37 -9.71
N SER A 241 -2.59 -9.04 -9.08
CA SER A 241 -1.58 -10.00 -8.65
C SER A 241 -1.27 -9.87 -7.16
N PHE A 242 -1.44 -10.98 -6.46
CA PHE A 242 -0.94 -11.27 -5.12
C PHE A 242 0.05 -12.44 -5.16
N GLU A 243 0.72 -12.62 -6.30
CA GLU A 243 1.71 -13.68 -6.48
C GLU A 243 2.79 -13.61 -5.39
N ARG A 244 3.10 -14.73 -4.75
CA ARG A 244 4.04 -14.82 -3.63
C ARG A 244 3.73 -13.91 -2.43
N ALA A 245 2.54 -13.34 -2.36
CA ALA A 245 2.13 -12.55 -1.20
C ALA A 245 1.95 -13.44 0.04
N ARG A 246 2.20 -12.88 1.22
CA ARG A 246 2.07 -13.57 2.49
C ARG A 246 1.05 -12.85 3.37
N PHE A 247 0.05 -13.59 3.82
CA PHE A 247 -1.00 -13.11 4.72
C PHE A 247 -0.81 -13.75 6.09
N GLY A 248 -0.38 -12.94 7.06
CA GLY A 248 0.01 -13.40 8.40
C GLY A 248 -1.17 -13.71 9.30
N LEU A 249 -2.23 -12.90 9.27
CA LEU A 249 -3.46 -13.10 10.03
C LEU A 249 -4.66 -13.32 9.10
N GLY A 250 -5.88 -13.24 9.65
CA GLY A 250 -7.12 -13.44 8.91
C GLY A 250 -7.22 -12.53 7.68
N THR A 251 -7.59 -13.10 6.54
CA THR A 251 -7.64 -12.39 5.27
C THR A 251 -9.02 -12.51 4.64
N GLY A 252 -9.64 -11.38 4.30
CA GLY A 252 -10.98 -11.33 3.74
C GLY A 252 -11.02 -10.79 2.32
N PHE A 253 -11.53 -11.61 1.38
CA PHE A 253 -11.90 -11.22 0.02
C PHE A 253 -13.41 -11.39 -0.23
N SER A 254 -14.19 -11.68 0.81
CA SER A 254 -15.62 -11.99 0.64
C SER A 254 -16.35 -10.89 -0.13
N GLY A 255 -17.19 -11.30 -1.10
CA GLY A 255 -17.94 -10.40 -1.97
C GLY A 255 -17.11 -9.66 -3.01
N ALA A 256 -15.79 -9.89 -3.11
CA ALA A 256 -14.94 -9.26 -4.11
C ALA A 256 -15.32 -9.68 -5.53
N GLN A 257 -15.10 -8.80 -6.50
CA GLN A 257 -15.35 -9.03 -7.92
C GLN A 257 -14.06 -8.82 -8.72
N PHE A 258 -13.52 -9.89 -9.29
CA PHE A 258 -12.36 -9.87 -10.17
C PHE A 258 -12.80 -10.04 -11.61
N LYS A 259 -12.83 -8.96 -12.41
CA LYS A 259 -13.32 -8.99 -13.80
C LYS A 259 -12.29 -9.53 -14.80
N LYS A 260 -11.01 -9.50 -14.43
CA LYS A 260 -9.88 -10.00 -15.21
C LYS A 260 -9.10 -11.03 -14.40
N LEU A 261 -7.86 -11.34 -14.81
CA LEU A 261 -6.98 -12.23 -14.09
C LEU A 261 -6.86 -11.82 -12.61
N ALA A 262 -7.07 -12.80 -11.71
CA ALA A 262 -6.74 -12.71 -10.29
C ALA A 262 -5.68 -13.78 -9.97
N ASN A 263 -4.45 -13.34 -9.73
CA ASN A 263 -3.30 -14.22 -9.52
C ASN A 263 -2.92 -14.28 -8.04
N PHE A 264 -3.09 -15.44 -7.42
CA PHE A 264 -2.68 -15.78 -6.06
C PHE A 264 -1.65 -16.93 -6.05
N SER A 265 -0.95 -17.17 -7.18
CA SER A 265 0.05 -18.24 -7.27
C SER A 265 1.13 -18.05 -6.22
N ASP A 266 1.60 -19.15 -5.61
CA ASP A 266 2.62 -19.15 -4.54
C ASP A 266 2.24 -18.30 -3.30
N ALA A 267 1.01 -17.81 -3.18
CA ALA A 267 0.59 -17.04 -2.01
C ALA A 267 0.45 -17.94 -0.77
N ILE A 268 0.75 -17.39 0.41
CA ILE A 268 0.67 -18.11 1.69
C ILE A 268 -0.36 -17.42 2.58
N PHE A 269 -1.41 -18.14 2.95
CA PHE A 269 -2.42 -17.73 3.92
C PHE A 269 -2.16 -18.46 5.24
N SER A 270 -1.55 -17.75 6.20
CA SER A 270 -1.12 -18.36 7.46
C SER A 270 -2.26 -18.60 8.44
N ARG A 271 -3.37 -17.90 8.28
CA ARG A 271 -4.60 -18.01 9.06
C ARG A 271 -5.81 -18.16 8.15
N GLU A 272 -7.01 -18.00 8.69
CA GLU A 272 -8.26 -18.14 7.96
C GLU A 272 -8.31 -17.19 6.75
N ALA A 273 -8.75 -17.73 5.60
CA ALA A 273 -8.89 -16.98 4.37
C ALA A 273 -10.35 -17.07 3.86
N PHE A 274 -10.98 -15.93 3.67
CA PHE A 274 -12.40 -15.84 3.33
C PHE A 274 -12.58 -15.33 1.90
N PHE A 275 -13.02 -16.23 1.01
CA PHE A 275 -13.38 -15.97 -0.39
C PHE A 275 -14.87 -16.22 -0.63
N ALA A 276 -15.71 -16.15 0.41
CA ALA A 276 -17.14 -16.39 0.28
C ALA A 276 -17.79 -15.33 -0.63
N PHE A 277 -18.67 -15.77 -1.53
CA PHE A 277 -19.38 -14.92 -2.51
C PHE A 277 -18.46 -14.13 -3.46
N VAL A 278 -17.20 -14.52 -3.61
CA VAL A 278 -16.29 -13.90 -4.60
C VAL A 278 -16.71 -14.28 -6.01
N VAL A 279 -16.64 -13.34 -6.95
CA VAL A 279 -16.88 -13.59 -8.37
C VAL A 279 -15.58 -13.41 -9.15
N PHE A 280 -15.06 -14.51 -9.68
CA PHE A 280 -13.95 -14.52 -10.61
C PHE A 280 -14.51 -14.59 -12.06
N SER A 281 -14.69 -13.42 -12.69
CA SER A 281 -15.16 -13.34 -14.08
C SER A 281 -14.03 -13.61 -15.08
N GLY A 282 -12.79 -13.32 -14.70
CA GLY A 282 -11.55 -13.68 -15.41
C GLY A 282 -10.98 -14.99 -14.92
N GLU A 283 -9.75 -15.27 -15.33
CA GLU A 283 -8.97 -16.41 -14.85
C GLU A 283 -8.61 -16.21 -13.37
N ALA A 284 -8.79 -17.26 -12.54
CA ALA A 284 -8.37 -17.30 -11.15
C ALA A 284 -7.21 -18.30 -11.01
N ARG A 285 -6.03 -17.82 -10.61
CA ARG A 285 -4.83 -18.62 -10.41
C ARG A 285 -4.49 -18.73 -8.94
N PHE A 286 -4.38 -19.95 -8.47
CA PHE A 286 -3.98 -20.31 -7.10
C PHE A 286 -2.86 -21.39 -7.10
N ALA A 287 -2.24 -21.66 -8.25
CA ALA A 287 -1.20 -22.69 -8.35
C ALA A 287 -0.15 -22.49 -7.25
N ASP A 288 0.19 -23.58 -6.56
CA ASP A 288 1.17 -23.63 -5.50
C ASP A 288 0.86 -22.71 -4.27
N ALA A 289 -0.33 -22.12 -4.22
CA ALA A 289 -0.78 -21.39 -3.02
C ALA A 289 -0.96 -22.35 -1.83
N GLN A 290 -0.79 -21.82 -0.63
CA GLN A 290 -0.86 -22.59 0.62
C GLN A 290 -1.86 -21.94 1.57
N PHE A 291 -2.88 -22.72 1.99
CA PHE A 291 -3.82 -22.34 3.04
C PHE A 291 -3.54 -23.19 4.28
N LEU A 292 -2.87 -22.57 5.28
CA LEU A 292 -2.41 -23.29 6.48
C LEU A 292 -3.52 -23.43 7.53
N GLN A 293 -4.63 -22.72 7.37
CA GLN A 293 -5.83 -22.80 8.19
C GLN A 293 -7.08 -22.90 7.29
N ALA A 294 -8.26 -22.66 7.84
CA ALA A 294 -9.52 -22.75 7.11
C ALA A 294 -9.57 -21.80 5.92
N ALA A 295 -10.01 -22.30 4.76
CA ALA A 295 -10.30 -21.51 3.58
C ALA A 295 -11.79 -21.62 3.24
N ASP A 296 -12.48 -20.50 3.09
CA ASP A 296 -13.90 -20.47 2.80
C ASP A 296 -14.15 -19.89 1.39
N PHE A 297 -14.55 -20.76 0.45
CA PHE A 297 -14.97 -20.42 -0.90
C PHE A 297 -16.49 -20.55 -1.07
N SER A 298 -17.27 -20.60 0.02
CA SER A 298 -18.71 -20.79 -0.06
C SER A 298 -19.36 -19.75 -0.96
N ASN A 299 -20.21 -20.26 -1.90
CA ASN A 299 -20.89 -19.44 -2.91
C ASN A 299 -19.96 -18.63 -3.84
N ALA A 300 -18.67 -18.94 -3.91
CA ALA A 300 -17.78 -18.35 -4.90
C ALA A 300 -18.16 -18.79 -6.31
N ASP A 301 -17.91 -17.94 -7.31
CA ASP A 301 -18.28 -18.18 -8.72
C ASP A 301 -17.03 -18.04 -9.61
N PHE A 302 -16.49 -19.17 -10.08
CA PHE A 302 -15.34 -19.26 -10.97
C PHE A 302 -15.81 -19.39 -12.42
N LYS A 303 -16.03 -18.28 -13.12
CA LYS A 303 -16.64 -18.31 -14.49
C LYS A 303 -15.74 -18.85 -15.56
N ARG A 304 -14.44 -18.91 -15.38
CA ARG A 304 -13.46 -19.45 -16.32
C ARG A 304 -12.70 -20.66 -15.79
N GLY A 305 -13.25 -21.29 -14.74
CA GLY A 305 -12.60 -22.39 -14.04
C GLY A 305 -11.54 -21.91 -13.07
N ASP A 306 -10.95 -22.85 -12.39
CA ASP A 306 -9.96 -22.67 -11.33
C ASP A 306 -8.79 -23.64 -11.50
N ASP A 307 -7.75 -23.46 -10.71
CA ASP A 307 -6.65 -24.39 -10.55
C ASP A 307 -6.46 -24.83 -9.10
N LEU A 308 -7.55 -24.83 -8.31
CA LEU A 308 -7.53 -25.21 -6.89
C LEU A 308 -7.00 -26.63 -6.64
N ALA A 309 -7.01 -27.51 -7.64
CA ALA A 309 -6.38 -28.83 -7.56
C ALA A 309 -4.86 -28.78 -7.35
N LYS A 310 -4.20 -27.65 -7.62
CA LYS A 310 -2.76 -27.43 -7.42
C LYS A 310 -2.45 -26.71 -6.12
N VAL A 311 -3.46 -26.48 -5.27
CA VAL A 311 -3.37 -25.73 -4.01
C VAL A 311 -3.13 -26.68 -2.86
N ARG A 312 -2.26 -26.28 -1.93
CA ARG A 312 -2.10 -26.97 -0.67
C ARG A 312 -3.09 -26.44 0.35
N PHE A 313 -4.03 -27.30 0.76
CA PHE A 313 -4.93 -27.04 1.89
C PHE A 313 -4.56 -27.91 3.07
N ASP A 314 -4.15 -27.32 4.20
CA ASP A 314 -3.90 -28.09 5.43
C ASP A 314 -5.21 -28.49 6.11
N GLN A 315 -6.31 -27.78 5.82
CA GLN A 315 -7.67 -28.13 6.21
C GLN A 315 -8.57 -28.16 4.98
N LYS A 316 -9.57 -29.06 4.95
CA LYS A 316 -10.50 -29.14 3.82
C LYS A 316 -11.22 -27.80 3.61
N PRO A 317 -11.17 -27.20 2.40
CA PRO A 317 -11.83 -25.93 2.16
C PRO A 317 -13.35 -26.06 2.20
N LEU A 318 -14.02 -24.99 2.60
CA LEU A 318 -15.47 -24.88 2.50
C LEU A 318 -15.84 -24.44 1.07
N THR A 319 -16.62 -25.26 0.37
CA THR A 319 -17.00 -25.02 -1.03
C THR A 319 -18.51 -25.16 -1.27
N ASN A 320 -19.33 -24.92 -0.22
CA ASN A 320 -20.77 -25.03 -0.33
C ASN A 320 -21.34 -23.98 -1.31
N GLY A 321 -22.07 -24.42 -2.32
CA GLY A 321 -22.64 -23.51 -3.31
C GLY A 321 -21.64 -22.88 -4.27
N THR A 322 -20.35 -23.26 -4.23
CA THR A 322 -19.32 -22.79 -5.15
C THR A 322 -19.62 -23.28 -6.56
N LYS A 323 -19.42 -22.42 -7.57
CA LYS A 323 -19.64 -22.72 -8.98
C LYS A 323 -18.33 -22.69 -9.75
N GLY A 324 -18.23 -23.52 -10.80
CA GLY A 324 -17.11 -23.50 -11.74
C GLY A 324 -15.83 -24.18 -11.26
N ILE A 325 -15.85 -24.84 -10.09
CA ILE A 325 -14.74 -25.69 -9.64
C ILE A 325 -14.87 -27.10 -10.21
N ALA A 326 -13.75 -27.72 -10.57
CA ALA A 326 -13.71 -29.13 -10.93
C ALA A 326 -14.14 -29.97 -9.71
N GLN A 327 -15.28 -30.69 -9.84
CA GLN A 327 -15.71 -31.58 -8.75
C GLN A 327 -14.77 -32.78 -8.70
N GLU A 328 -13.89 -32.84 -7.72
CA GLU A 328 -13.33 -34.11 -7.27
C GLU A 328 -14.49 -34.97 -6.69
N GLY A 329 -14.58 -36.21 -7.16
CA GLY A 329 -15.68 -37.14 -6.98
C GLY A 329 -16.37 -37.05 -5.61
N ALA A 330 -17.68 -36.94 -5.65
CA ALA A 330 -18.59 -36.84 -4.50
C ALA A 330 -18.40 -38.02 -3.52
N GLY A 331 -17.54 -37.82 -2.52
CA GLY A 331 -17.51 -38.63 -1.30
C GLY A 331 -18.66 -38.22 -0.40
N LYS A 332 -19.65 -39.09 -0.23
CA LYS A 332 -20.71 -38.95 0.77
C LYS A 332 -20.08 -38.84 2.16
N GLY A 333 -20.24 -37.69 2.81
CA GLY A 333 -19.74 -37.52 4.17
C GLY A 333 -20.42 -36.38 4.93
N GLY A 334 -21.23 -36.76 5.88
CA GLY A 334 -21.76 -36.15 7.11
C GLY A 334 -21.69 -34.63 7.31
N GLN A 335 -22.85 -34.06 7.59
CA GLN A 335 -23.00 -32.74 8.20
C GLN A 335 -22.13 -32.65 9.46
N SER A 336 -21.11 -31.81 9.47
CA SER A 336 -20.29 -31.58 10.64
C SER A 336 -20.79 -30.35 11.41
N THR A 337 -20.75 -30.45 12.74
CA THR A 337 -21.07 -29.43 13.72
C THR A 337 -20.30 -28.10 13.50
N PHE A 338 -19.29 -28.09 12.65
CA PHE A 338 -18.50 -26.91 12.28
C PHE A 338 -19.30 -25.87 11.46
N GLN A 339 -20.33 -26.32 10.73
CA GLN A 339 -21.18 -25.43 9.92
C GLN A 339 -21.99 -24.44 10.78
N GLN A 340 -22.36 -24.83 12.00
CA GLN A 340 -23.02 -23.93 12.97
C GLN A 340 -22.06 -22.89 13.55
N TYR A 341 -20.80 -23.24 13.76
CA TYR A 341 -19.80 -22.30 14.32
C TYR A 341 -19.34 -21.25 13.30
N ALA A 342 -19.19 -21.60 12.02
CA ALA A 342 -18.78 -20.65 10.98
C ALA A 342 -19.85 -19.57 10.73
N ILE A 343 -21.14 -19.95 10.70
CA ILE A 343 -22.26 -19.01 10.57
C ILE A 343 -22.35 -18.12 11.81
N THR A 344 -22.15 -18.69 12.99
CA THR A 344 -22.21 -17.95 14.26
C THR A 344 -21.03 -16.97 14.38
N LEU A 345 -19.83 -17.37 13.96
CA LEU A 345 -18.64 -16.49 13.96
C LEU A 345 -18.77 -15.37 12.95
N GLY A 346 -19.28 -15.65 11.75
CA GLY A 346 -19.56 -14.62 10.73
C GLY A 346 -20.59 -13.59 11.21
N ILE A 347 -21.67 -14.05 11.86
CA ILE A 347 -22.69 -13.18 12.44
C ILE A 347 -22.13 -12.38 13.62
N LEU A 348 -21.29 -12.98 14.47
CA LEU A 348 -20.65 -12.30 15.61
C LEU A 348 -19.63 -11.25 15.15
N LEU A 349 -18.87 -11.49 14.08
CA LEU A 349 -17.95 -10.49 13.51
C LEU A 349 -18.73 -9.32 12.91
N VAL A 350 -19.83 -9.56 12.20
CA VAL A 350 -20.72 -8.51 11.68
C VAL A 350 -21.38 -7.74 12.83
N ALA A 351 -21.84 -8.44 13.88
CA ALA A 351 -22.47 -7.80 15.03
C ALA A 351 -21.47 -7.00 15.87
N ALA A 352 -20.25 -7.51 16.10
CA ALA A 352 -19.17 -6.76 16.77
C ALA A 352 -18.76 -5.52 15.96
N PHE A 353 -18.78 -5.62 14.64
CA PHE A 353 -18.50 -4.50 13.74
C PHE A 353 -19.59 -3.42 13.81
N LEU A 354 -20.87 -3.81 13.83
CA LEU A 354 -22.00 -2.89 13.97
C LEU A 354 -22.01 -2.21 15.35
N VAL A 355 -21.64 -2.91 16.42
CA VAL A 355 -21.53 -2.34 17.78
C VAL A 355 -20.34 -1.37 17.87
N ALA A 356 -19.17 -1.72 17.33
CA ALA A 356 -18.02 -0.83 17.31
C ALA A 356 -18.27 0.42 16.46
N TYR A 357 -19.02 0.29 15.37
CA TYR A 357 -19.43 1.40 14.52
C TYR A 357 -20.44 2.31 15.23
N ALA A 358 -21.42 1.74 15.94
CA ALA A 358 -22.42 2.51 16.71
C ALA A 358 -21.81 3.25 17.92
N VAL A 359 -20.75 2.70 18.54
CA VAL A 359 -20.01 3.36 19.65
C VAL A 359 -19.13 4.51 19.14
N LYS A 360 -18.65 4.46 17.89
CA LYS A 360 -17.89 5.57 17.28
C LYS A 360 -18.76 6.72 16.75
N LEU A 361 -20.08 6.53 16.67
CA LEU A 361 -21.05 7.55 16.23
C LEU A 361 -21.69 8.33 17.41
N LYS A 362 -21.31 8.02 18.65
CA LYS A 362 -21.57 8.80 19.86
C LYS A 362 -20.29 9.48 20.33
#